data_a8db737dc1cf7ac711eed32a76f1aefd
#
_entry.id   a8db737dc1cf7ac711eed32a76f1aefd
#
_cell.length_a   1.000
_cell.length_b   1.000
_cell.length_c   1.000
_cell.angle_alpha   90.00
_cell.angle_beta   90.00
_cell.angle_gamma   90.00
#
_symmetry.space_group_name_H-M   'P 1'
#
loop_
_entity.id
_entity.type
_entity.pdbx_description
1 polymer ?
#
loop_
_entity_poly.entity_id
_entity_poly.type
_entity_poly.pdbx_seq_one_letter_code
_entity_poly.pdbx_strand_id
1 'polypeptide(L)'
;KNQNIAMKLQQFPLLFYLFKWLFLSAISGACVGSASALLLVSLEWATQYREHHLWIIALLPVAGLVIGLMYHYLAGTASRGNNFLIEEIRSPHDIIPFRMAPLVYIGTVLTHLFGGSAGREGTGVQMGGAIADRFSKLFRLPRRDHRVMVAIGISAGFASIFGTPLALSLIHI
;
A
#
# COMPACT_ATOMS: atom_id res chain seq x y z
N LYS A 1 -15.86 -35.59 30.37
CA LYS A 1 -15.54 -34.32 31.09
C LYS A 1 -14.16 -33.78 30.67
N ASN A 2 -13.12 -34.62 30.50
CA ASN A 2 -11.76 -34.21 30.14
C ASN A 2 -11.61 -33.73 28.70
N GLN A 3 -12.38 -34.22 27.75
CA GLN A 3 -12.32 -33.76 26.34
C GLN A 3 -12.83 -32.33 26.18
N ASN A 4 -13.84 -31.90 26.94
CA ASN A 4 -14.36 -30.52 26.90
C ASN A 4 -13.39 -29.51 27.51
N ILE A 5 -12.55 -29.92 28.45
CA ILE A 5 -11.51 -29.08 29.05
C ILE A 5 -10.34 -28.93 28.09
N ALA A 6 -9.94 -30.00 27.41
CA ALA A 6 -8.87 -29.95 26.39
C ALA A 6 -9.26 -29.09 25.17
N MET A 7 -10.53 -29.17 24.70
CA MET A 7 -11.03 -28.31 23.65
C MET A 7 -11.06 -26.81 24.04
N LYS A 8 -11.47 -26.50 25.27
CA LYS A 8 -11.44 -25.13 25.80
C LYS A 8 -10.02 -24.56 25.89
N LEU A 9 -9.04 -25.37 26.29
CA LEU A 9 -7.64 -24.95 26.35
C LEU A 9 -7.00 -24.73 24.99
N GLN A 10 -7.45 -25.41 23.94
CA GLN A 10 -7.00 -25.17 22.56
C GLN A 10 -7.64 -23.93 21.91
N GLN A 11 -8.79 -23.48 22.38
CA GLN A 11 -9.47 -22.30 21.83
C GLN A 11 -8.84 -20.98 22.30
N PHE A 12 -8.24 -20.93 23.47
CA PHE A 12 -7.61 -19.71 24.00
C PHE A 12 -6.49 -19.15 23.11
N PRO A 13 -5.51 -19.93 22.67
CA PRO A 13 -4.47 -19.44 21.78
C PRO A 13 -5.03 -19.03 20.40
N LEU A 14 -6.09 -19.69 19.92
CA LEU A 14 -6.74 -19.34 18.65
C LEU A 14 -7.45 -17.98 18.73
N LEU A 15 -8.19 -17.74 19.80
CA LEU A 15 -8.86 -16.44 20.03
C LEU A 15 -7.84 -15.30 20.14
N PHE A 16 -6.75 -15.51 20.88
CA PHE A 16 -5.68 -14.52 20.97
C PHE A 16 -5.01 -14.24 19.62
N TYR A 17 -4.81 -15.28 18.82
CA TYR A 17 -4.29 -15.14 17.45
C TYR A 17 -5.24 -14.36 16.56
N LEU A 18 -6.54 -14.61 16.60
CA LEU A 18 -7.56 -13.86 15.87
C LEU A 18 -7.61 -12.40 16.29
N PHE A 19 -7.60 -12.11 17.60
CA PHE A 19 -7.58 -10.74 18.10
C PHE A 19 -6.33 -9.98 17.66
N LYS A 20 -5.15 -10.61 17.71
CA LYS A 20 -3.91 -10.04 17.22
C LYS A 20 -4.06 -9.60 15.75
N TRP A 21 -4.56 -10.48 14.89
CA TRP A 21 -4.70 -10.18 13.45
C TRP A 21 -5.80 -9.17 13.17
N LEU A 22 -6.92 -9.20 13.88
CA LEU A 22 -7.96 -8.16 13.78
C LEU A 22 -7.40 -6.79 14.16
N PHE A 23 -6.66 -6.69 15.23
CA PHE A 23 -6.06 -5.43 15.67
C PHE A 23 -5.02 -4.91 14.66
N LEU A 24 -4.11 -5.77 14.21
CA LEU A 24 -3.09 -5.40 13.23
C LEU A 24 -3.70 -4.99 11.89
N SER A 25 -4.72 -5.71 11.42
CA SER A 25 -5.40 -5.38 10.15
C SER A 25 -6.20 -4.09 10.27
N ALA A 26 -6.85 -3.83 11.41
CA ALA A 26 -7.59 -2.59 11.63
C ALA A 26 -6.67 -1.36 11.62
N ILE A 27 -5.54 -1.42 12.33
CA ILE A 27 -4.56 -0.31 12.34
C ILE A 27 -3.96 -0.11 10.95
N SER A 28 -3.50 -1.20 10.32
CA SER A 28 -2.92 -1.12 8.97
C SER A 28 -3.94 -0.60 7.96
N GLY A 29 -5.17 -1.11 8.00
CA GLY A 29 -6.25 -0.68 7.12
C GLY A 29 -6.60 0.79 7.32
N ALA A 30 -6.65 1.28 8.56
CA ALA A 30 -6.90 2.70 8.85
C ALA A 30 -5.78 3.61 8.30
N CYS A 31 -4.52 3.24 8.51
CA CYS A 31 -3.38 4.02 8.01
C CYS A 31 -3.27 3.98 6.48
N VAL A 32 -3.45 2.82 5.87
CA VAL A 32 -3.43 2.68 4.41
C VAL A 32 -4.64 3.37 3.79
N GLY A 33 -5.83 3.23 4.38
CA GLY A 33 -7.05 3.89 3.93
C GLY A 33 -6.94 5.41 3.99
N SER A 34 -6.39 5.97 5.07
CA SER A 34 -6.17 7.42 5.18
C SER A 34 -5.14 7.93 4.17
N ALA A 35 -4.05 7.18 3.93
CA ALA A 35 -3.06 7.51 2.91
C ALA A 35 -3.67 7.47 1.50
N SER A 36 -4.52 6.47 1.21
CA SER A 36 -5.23 6.38 -0.07
C SER A 36 -6.27 7.48 -0.24
N ALA A 37 -6.99 7.85 0.81
CA ALA A 37 -7.94 8.97 0.79
C ALA A 37 -7.20 10.29 0.48
N LEU A 38 -6.06 10.51 1.12
CA LEU A 38 -5.20 11.66 0.83
C LEU A 38 -4.74 11.68 -0.63
N LEU A 39 -4.35 10.52 -1.17
CA LEU A 39 -3.99 10.39 -2.58
C LEU A 39 -5.15 10.79 -3.49
N LEU A 40 -6.36 10.25 -3.27
CA LEU A 40 -7.52 10.55 -4.11
C LEU A 40 -7.89 12.03 -4.09
N VAL A 41 -7.91 12.65 -2.91
CA VAL A 41 -8.16 14.10 -2.77
C VAL A 41 -7.09 14.92 -3.49
N SER A 42 -5.83 14.52 -3.38
CA SER A 42 -4.72 15.21 -4.07
C SER A 42 -4.80 15.06 -5.59
N LEU A 43 -5.23 13.90 -6.09
CA LEU A 43 -5.44 13.68 -7.52
C LEU A 43 -6.61 14.49 -8.07
N GLU A 44 -7.69 14.58 -7.33
CA GLU A 44 -8.84 15.42 -7.69
C GLU A 44 -8.45 16.88 -7.73
N TRP A 45 -7.76 17.38 -6.70
CA TRP A 45 -7.22 18.73 -6.68
C TRP A 45 -6.29 19.00 -7.87
N ALA A 46 -5.34 18.10 -8.15
CA ALA A 46 -4.41 18.25 -9.26
C ALA A 46 -5.12 18.29 -10.61
N THR A 47 -6.18 17.49 -10.79
CA THR A 47 -6.99 17.46 -12.00
C THR A 47 -7.77 18.75 -12.18
N GLN A 48 -8.46 19.22 -11.14
CA GLN A 48 -9.20 20.48 -11.18
C GLN A 48 -8.27 21.67 -11.45
N TYR A 49 -7.11 21.71 -10.79
CA TYR A 49 -6.14 22.78 -11.02
C TYR A 49 -5.64 22.81 -12.45
N ARG A 50 -5.36 21.65 -13.05
CA ARG A 50 -4.96 21.52 -14.46
C ARG A 50 -6.07 21.97 -15.41
N GLU A 51 -7.33 21.66 -15.14
CA GLU A 51 -8.46 22.05 -15.97
C GLU A 51 -8.61 23.57 -16.05
N HIS A 52 -8.31 24.27 -14.96
CA HIS A 52 -8.28 25.74 -14.95
C HIS A 52 -7.00 26.34 -15.56
N HIS A 53 -5.93 25.55 -15.74
CA HIS A 53 -4.62 26.02 -16.18
C HIS A 53 -4.03 25.10 -17.27
N LEU A 54 -4.68 25.01 -18.43
CA LEU A 54 -4.30 24.06 -19.49
C LEU A 54 -2.86 24.23 -20.00
N TRP A 55 -2.26 25.42 -19.86
CA TRP A 55 -0.88 25.68 -20.23
C TRP A 55 0.14 24.81 -19.47
N ILE A 56 -0.23 24.30 -18.28
CA ILE A 56 0.62 23.44 -17.48
C ILE A 56 0.96 22.13 -18.21
N ILE A 57 0.10 21.66 -19.10
CA ILE A 57 0.32 20.44 -19.89
C ILE A 57 1.60 20.58 -20.75
N ALA A 58 1.93 21.78 -21.20
CA ALA A 58 3.16 22.03 -21.95
C ALA A 58 4.43 21.76 -21.11
N LEU A 59 4.33 21.76 -19.78
CA LEU A 59 5.42 21.46 -18.86
C LEU A 59 5.55 19.96 -18.55
N LEU A 60 4.74 19.10 -19.15
CA LEU A 60 4.80 17.63 -18.95
C LEU A 60 6.22 17.05 -19.17
N PRO A 61 6.99 17.44 -20.18
CA PRO A 61 8.37 16.94 -20.34
C PRO A 61 9.28 17.32 -19.16
N VAL A 62 9.12 18.52 -18.62
CA VAL A 62 9.88 18.97 -17.43
C VAL A 62 9.48 18.19 -16.20
N ALA A 63 8.17 17.96 -15.99
CA ALA A 63 7.66 17.14 -14.91
C ALA A 63 8.18 15.70 -15.03
N GLY A 64 8.20 15.12 -16.22
CA GLY A 64 8.76 13.80 -16.49
C GLY A 64 10.25 13.71 -16.12
N LEU A 65 11.03 14.75 -16.48
CA LEU A 65 12.44 14.83 -16.09
C LEU A 65 12.59 14.88 -14.55
N VAL A 66 11.81 15.72 -13.86
CA VAL A 66 11.84 15.85 -12.40
C VAL A 66 11.47 14.51 -11.71
N ILE A 67 10.41 13.86 -12.19
CA ILE A 67 9.99 12.55 -11.67
C ILE A 67 11.10 11.51 -11.93
N GLY A 68 11.68 11.48 -13.13
CA GLY A 68 12.75 10.57 -13.49
C GLY A 68 13.98 10.76 -12.60
N LEU A 69 14.40 12.00 -12.36
CA LEU A 69 15.52 12.32 -11.45
C LEU A 69 15.19 11.91 -10.01
N MET A 70 13.97 12.20 -9.56
CA MET A 70 13.51 11.80 -8.23
C MET A 70 13.60 10.28 -8.04
N TYR A 71 13.15 9.50 -9.01
CA TYR A 71 13.25 8.04 -8.97
C TYR A 71 14.70 7.57 -9.09
N HIS A 72 15.50 8.19 -9.93
CA HIS A 72 16.91 7.83 -10.11
C HIS A 72 17.71 7.98 -8.79
N TYR A 73 17.54 9.11 -8.09
CA TYR A 73 18.33 9.39 -6.89
C TYR A 73 17.72 8.82 -5.59
N LEU A 74 16.41 8.72 -5.49
CA LEU A 74 15.74 8.40 -4.23
C LEU A 74 15.13 7.00 -4.19
N ALA A 75 14.79 6.39 -5.33
CA ALA A 75 14.02 5.15 -5.33
C ALA A 75 14.85 3.93 -4.92
N GLY A 76 16.07 3.78 -5.43
CA GLY A 76 16.83 2.55 -5.21
C GLY A 76 16.00 1.31 -5.62
N THR A 77 15.83 0.34 -4.72
CA THR A 77 15.00 -0.87 -4.95
C THR A 77 13.52 -0.57 -5.15
N ALA A 78 13.01 0.58 -4.66
CA ALA A 78 11.63 1.01 -4.85
C ALA A 78 11.26 1.25 -6.32
N SER A 79 12.25 1.47 -7.21
CA SER A 79 12.03 1.62 -8.66
C SER A 79 11.44 0.38 -9.34
N ARG A 80 11.56 -0.80 -8.71
CA ARG A 80 11.01 -2.07 -9.23
C ARG A 80 9.47 -2.15 -9.09
N GLY A 81 8.86 -1.21 -8.36
CA GLY A 81 7.41 -1.04 -8.26
C GLY A 81 6.65 -2.28 -7.77
N ASN A 82 5.52 -2.59 -8.43
CA ASN A 82 4.67 -3.72 -8.05
C ASN A 82 5.39 -5.08 -8.16
N ASN A 83 6.31 -5.24 -9.09
CA ASN A 83 7.05 -6.50 -9.24
C ASN A 83 7.87 -6.82 -7.99
N PHE A 84 8.43 -5.80 -7.35
CA PHE A 84 9.14 -5.96 -6.09
C PHE A 84 8.23 -6.45 -4.95
N LEU A 85 7.01 -5.91 -4.86
CA LEU A 85 6.04 -6.34 -3.86
C LEU A 85 5.60 -7.80 -4.05
N ILE A 86 5.37 -8.21 -5.30
CA ILE A 86 4.98 -9.59 -5.64
C ILE A 86 6.12 -10.56 -5.30
N GLU A 87 7.35 -10.18 -5.61
CA GLU A 87 8.53 -10.99 -5.30
C GLU A 87 8.71 -11.15 -3.78
N GLU A 88 8.52 -10.07 -3.01
CA GLU A 88 8.64 -10.09 -1.56
C GLU A 88 7.56 -10.95 -0.89
N ILE A 89 6.34 -11.00 -1.43
CA ILE A 89 5.29 -11.92 -0.96
C ILE A 89 5.68 -13.38 -1.24
N ARG A 90 6.24 -13.66 -2.40
CA ARG A 90 6.63 -15.02 -2.80
C ARG A 90 7.86 -15.51 -2.04
N SER A 91 8.86 -14.68 -1.95
CA SER A 91 10.17 -14.99 -1.35
C SER A 91 10.66 -13.78 -0.57
N PRO A 92 10.36 -13.68 0.74
CA PRO A 92 10.77 -12.53 1.54
C PRO A 92 12.29 -12.57 1.76
N HIS A 93 13.00 -11.78 0.99
CA HIS A 93 14.44 -11.59 1.09
C HIS A 93 14.83 -10.17 1.46
N ASP A 94 14.07 -9.19 0.99
CA ASP A 94 14.38 -7.78 1.11
C ASP A 94 13.36 -7.03 1.98
N ILE A 95 13.77 -5.84 2.37
CA ILE A 95 12.93 -4.91 3.13
C ILE A 95 12.26 -3.99 2.13
N ILE A 96 10.93 -3.88 2.16
CA ILE A 96 10.23 -2.88 1.38
C ILE A 96 10.59 -1.50 1.95
N PRO A 97 11.29 -0.64 1.18
CA PRO A 97 11.71 0.65 1.70
C PRO A 97 10.50 1.56 1.88
N PHE A 98 10.30 2.10 3.09
CA PHE A 98 9.18 3.00 3.37
C PHE A 98 9.14 4.23 2.43
N ARG A 99 10.31 4.67 1.93
CA ARG A 99 10.42 5.74 0.92
C ARG A 99 9.65 5.46 -0.37
N MET A 100 9.28 4.19 -0.64
CA MET A 100 8.44 3.83 -1.77
C MET A 100 7.07 4.53 -1.71
N ALA A 101 6.44 4.61 -0.52
CA ALA A 101 5.13 5.22 -0.36
C ALA A 101 5.11 6.72 -0.75
N PRO A 102 5.96 7.60 -0.19
CA PRO A 102 5.96 9.00 -0.58
C PRO A 102 6.43 9.22 -2.02
N LEU A 103 7.38 8.41 -2.53
CA LEU A 103 7.86 8.53 -3.90
C LEU A 103 6.75 8.28 -4.93
N VAL A 104 6.05 7.16 -4.78
CA VAL A 104 4.98 6.82 -5.72
C VAL A 104 3.79 7.78 -5.59
N TYR A 105 3.49 8.25 -4.38
CA TYR A 105 2.48 9.27 -4.13
C TYR A 105 2.80 10.57 -4.90
N ILE A 106 3.98 11.14 -4.66
CA ILE A 106 4.41 12.40 -5.29
C ILE A 106 4.49 12.24 -6.81
N GLY A 107 5.08 11.14 -7.30
CA GLY A 107 5.18 10.87 -8.73
C GLY A 107 3.82 10.79 -9.41
N THR A 108 2.84 10.14 -8.77
CA THR A 108 1.49 10.01 -9.31
C THR A 108 0.75 11.36 -9.32
N VAL A 109 0.82 12.13 -8.23
CA VAL A 109 0.19 13.46 -8.14
C VAL A 109 0.79 14.42 -9.17
N LEU A 110 2.13 14.48 -9.28
CA LEU A 110 2.79 15.30 -10.28
C LEU A 110 2.40 14.89 -11.71
N THR A 111 2.37 13.60 -12.00
CA THR A 111 1.96 13.12 -13.34
C THR A 111 0.56 13.60 -13.69
N HIS A 112 -0.41 13.51 -12.77
CA HIS A 112 -1.78 13.98 -12.99
C HIS A 112 -1.86 15.50 -13.12
N LEU A 113 -1.09 16.24 -12.32
CA LEU A 113 -1.06 17.70 -12.36
C LEU A 113 -0.62 18.23 -13.74
N PHE A 114 0.39 17.60 -14.33
CA PHE A 114 0.91 17.99 -15.65
C PHE A 114 0.23 17.29 -16.84
N GLY A 115 -0.87 16.56 -16.61
CA GLY A 115 -1.70 15.98 -17.67
C GLY A 115 -1.22 14.62 -18.18
N GLY A 116 -0.24 13.99 -17.52
CA GLY A 116 0.14 12.61 -17.79
C GLY A 116 -0.89 11.62 -17.21
N SER A 117 -0.88 10.40 -17.74
CA SER A 117 -1.71 9.29 -17.22
C SER A 117 -0.87 8.37 -16.38
N ALA A 118 -1.21 8.23 -15.10
CA ALA A 118 -0.62 7.26 -14.18
C ALA A 118 -1.72 6.47 -13.47
N GLY A 119 -1.51 5.15 -13.32
CA GLY A 119 -2.45 4.28 -12.62
C GLY A 119 -2.44 4.53 -11.13
N ARG A 120 -3.56 4.96 -10.57
CA ARG A 120 -3.73 5.15 -9.12
C ARG A 120 -3.76 3.84 -8.35
N GLU A 121 -4.17 2.76 -9.02
CA GLU A 121 -4.26 1.41 -8.44
C GLU A 121 -2.89 0.91 -8.00
N GLY A 122 -1.90 0.98 -8.88
CA GLY A 122 -0.51 0.62 -8.58
C GLY A 122 0.08 1.45 -7.45
N THR A 123 -0.28 2.73 -7.39
CA THR A 123 0.13 3.64 -6.31
C THR A 123 -0.43 3.19 -4.97
N GLY A 124 -1.73 2.88 -4.89
CA GLY A 124 -2.37 2.38 -3.67
C GLY A 124 -1.76 1.08 -3.18
N VAL A 125 -1.50 0.15 -4.09
CA VAL A 125 -0.83 -1.13 -3.81
C VAL A 125 0.56 -0.92 -3.21
N GLN A 126 1.39 -0.07 -3.83
CA GLN A 126 2.75 0.20 -3.38
C GLN A 126 2.79 0.94 -2.04
N MET A 127 1.92 1.92 -1.85
CA MET A 127 1.76 2.61 -0.58
C MET A 127 1.32 1.65 0.51
N GLY A 128 0.31 0.82 0.25
CA GLY A 128 -0.21 -0.17 1.18
C GLY A 128 0.83 -1.18 1.61
N GLY A 129 1.58 -1.74 0.66
CA GLY A 129 2.67 -2.68 0.93
C GLY A 129 3.79 -2.05 1.76
N ALA A 130 4.23 -0.82 1.43
CA ALA A 130 5.30 -0.13 2.14
C ALA A 130 4.90 0.27 3.58
N ILE A 131 3.65 0.70 3.79
CA ILE A 131 3.11 1.02 5.11
C ILE A 131 3.02 -0.26 5.96
N ALA A 132 2.49 -1.35 5.42
CA ALA A 132 2.35 -2.61 6.12
C ALA A 132 3.70 -3.25 6.49
N ASP A 133 4.70 -3.17 5.62
CA ASP A 133 6.06 -3.60 5.92
C ASP A 133 6.64 -2.82 7.12
N ARG A 134 6.38 -1.51 7.19
CA ARG A 134 6.80 -0.70 8.34
C ARG A 134 6.14 -1.14 9.64
N PHE A 135 4.85 -1.47 9.62
CA PHE A 135 4.17 -2.03 10.78
C PHE A 135 4.71 -3.41 11.17
N SER A 136 4.98 -4.27 10.19
CA SER A 136 5.59 -5.58 10.43
C SER A 136 6.89 -5.47 11.23
N LYS A 137 7.73 -4.51 10.90
CA LYS A 137 8.98 -4.22 11.63
C LYS A 137 8.74 -3.61 13.00
N LEU A 138 7.80 -2.67 13.10
CA LEU A 138 7.45 -2.02 14.36
C LEU A 138 6.98 -3.05 15.40
N PHE A 139 6.14 -3.99 14.96
CA PHE A 139 5.62 -5.08 15.81
C PHE A 139 6.54 -6.32 15.87
N ARG A 140 7.71 -6.27 15.24
CA ARG A 140 8.72 -7.35 15.19
C ARG A 140 8.11 -8.69 14.80
N LEU A 141 7.29 -8.69 13.74
CA LEU A 141 6.61 -9.89 13.30
C LEU A 141 7.60 -10.91 12.71
N PRO A 142 7.41 -12.22 12.94
CA PRO A 142 8.21 -13.27 12.31
C PRO A 142 7.97 -13.26 10.79
N ARG A 143 8.91 -13.83 10.01
CA ARG A 143 8.85 -13.80 8.52
C ARG A 143 7.54 -14.32 7.93
N ARG A 144 6.92 -15.31 8.56
CA ARG A 144 5.61 -15.83 8.13
C ARG A 144 4.52 -14.79 8.28
N ASP A 145 4.47 -14.12 9.43
CA ASP A 145 3.48 -13.10 9.76
C ASP A 145 3.74 -11.82 8.94
N HIS A 146 4.99 -11.51 8.61
CA HIS A 146 5.37 -10.41 7.73
C HIS A 146 4.70 -10.50 6.36
N ARG A 147 4.71 -11.68 5.71
CA ARG A 147 4.02 -11.88 4.43
C ARG A 147 2.54 -11.56 4.50
N VAL A 148 1.88 -12.08 5.55
CA VAL A 148 0.44 -11.82 5.78
C VAL A 148 0.20 -10.33 5.98
N MET A 149 1.06 -9.66 6.73
CA MET A 149 0.93 -8.22 6.97
C MET A 149 1.08 -7.39 5.70
N VAL A 150 2.07 -7.71 4.86
CA VAL A 150 2.26 -7.05 3.56
C VAL A 150 1.07 -7.30 2.63
N ALA A 151 0.56 -8.53 2.58
CA ALA A 151 -0.63 -8.87 1.80
C ALA A 151 -1.88 -8.08 2.27
N ILE A 152 -2.07 -7.93 3.60
CA ILE A 152 -3.14 -7.09 4.18
C ILE A 152 -3.00 -5.64 3.71
N GLY A 153 -1.78 -5.08 3.76
CA GLY A 153 -1.55 -3.70 3.33
C GLY A 153 -1.82 -3.48 1.84
N ILE A 154 -1.37 -4.40 0.99
CA ILE A 154 -1.63 -4.37 -0.45
C ILE A 154 -3.13 -4.44 -0.73
N SER A 155 -3.83 -5.38 -0.09
CA SER A 155 -5.27 -5.54 -0.23
C SER A 155 -6.03 -4.29 0.25
N ALA A 156 -5.62 -3.71 1.38
CA ALA A 156 -6.21 -2.48 1.91
C ALA A 156 -5.98 -1.29 0.96
N GLY A 157 -4.76 -1.15 0.40
CA GLY A 157 -4.44 -0.11 -0.58
C GLY A 157 -5.28 -0.22 -1.84
N PHE A 158 -5.40 -1.43 -2.38
CA PHE A 158 -6.23 -1.68 -3.55
C PHE A 158 -7.72 -1.44 -3.26
N ALA A 159 -8.23 -2.00 -2.15
CA ALA A 159 -9.64 -1.86 -1.75
C ALA A 159 -10.05 -0.41 -1.53
N SER A 160 -9.18 0.41 -0.94
CA SER A 160 -9.46 1.82 -0.66
C SER A 160 -9.53 2.68 -1.92
N ILE A 161 -8.75 2.35 -2.96
CA ILE A 161 -8.78 3.05 -4.24
C ILE A 161 -10.05 2.74 -5.04
N PHE A 162 -10.51 1.48 -5.01
CA PHE A 162 -11.70 1.04 -5.73
C PHE A 162 -13.01 1.23 -4.95
N GLY A 163 -12.94 1.43 -3.63
CA GLY A 163 -14.11 1.47 -2.76
C GLY A 163 -14.84 0.12 -2.64
N THR A 164 -14.14 -0.99 -2.90
CA THR A 164 -14.73 -2.34 -2.98
C THR A 164 -14.07 -3.33 -2.02
N PRO A 165 -14.13 -3.11 -0.69
CA PRO A 165 -13.43 -3.97 0.27
C PRO A 165 -13.90 -5.43 0.25
N LEU A 166 -15.19 -5.67 -0.03
CA LEU A 166 -15.77 -7.02 -0.04
C LEU A 166 -15.45 -7.80 -1.32
N ALA A 167 -15.37 -7.13 -2.47
CA ALA A 167 -15.07 -7.80 -3.74
C ALA A 167 -13.68 -8.45 -3.72
N LEU A 168 -12.70 -7.80 -3.10
CA LEU A 168 -11.34 -8.33 -2.98
C LEU A 168 -11.24 -9.52 -2.03
N SER A 169 -12.07 -9.60 -1.00
CA SER A 169 -12.12 -10.76 -0.11
C SER A 169 -12.69 -12.00 -0.83
N LEU A 170 -13.60 -11.80 -1.79
CA LEU A 170 -14.20 -12.88 -2.57
C LEU A 170 -13.29 -13.44 -3.66
N ILE A 171 -12.40 -12.64 -4.23
CA ILE A 171 -11.43 -13.09 -5.25
C ILE A 171 -10.38 -14.04 -4.64
N HIS A 172 -10.13 -13.95 -3.34
CA HIS A 172 -9.15 -14.79 -2.62
C HIS A 172 -9.71 -16.15 -2.16
N ILE A 173 -11.00 -16.40 -2.32
CA ILE A 173 -11.66 -17.65 -1.98
C ILE A 173 -11.74 -18.55 -3.22
#